data_f8801f395c9ef8db263148f96876b285
#
_entry.id   f8801f395c9ef8db263148f96876b285
#
_cell.length_a   1.000
_cell.length_b   1.000
_cell.length_c   1.000
_cell.angle_alpha   90.00
_cell.angle_beta   90.00
_cell.angle_gamma   90.00
#
_symmetry.space_group_name_H-M   'P 1'
#
loop_
_entity.id
_entity.type
_entity.pdbx_description
1 polymer ?
#
loop_
_entity_poly.entity_id
_entity_poly.type
_entity_poly.pdbx_seq_one_letter_code
_entity_poly.pdbx_strand_id
1 'polypeptide(L)'
;FDSAELYLALNKEMPDEIVAKLPAPEGDASAPARAMIFDSVYDTYRGVVTYVRVVDGRLSPREKVRMMSTGTTYELLEIGVSSPEPVPTKGLAAGEVGYLITGVKDVRQSKVGDTVTNHAHPAEQSLGGYEDPKPMVFSGLYPIDGSDYPVLRDALDKLKLNDAALVYEPETSVALGFGFRVGFLGLLHLEIVRERLEREFDLDLISTAPNVVYEVTREDREVVTVTNPSEFPEGKILEVREPMASATIIVPAEFIGAVMELCQAKRGNLKGMDYLSEERVEIRYWIPLAEIVFDFFDQLKSRTKGYASLDWKADGDQVADLVKVDILLQGEQVDAFSSITHRDNAYAYGVMMTGKLKELIPRQQFEVPIQAAIGSRIIARENIRAIRKDVLSKCYGGDISRKRKLLEKQKEGKKRMKMVGRVEVPQEAFIAALSSDGAGADQAAKK
;
A
#
# COMPACT_ATOMS: atom_id res chain seq x y z
N PHE A 1 -19.94 19.54 37.51
CA PHE A 1 -20.80 19.70 36.32
C PHE A 1 -21.29 18.32 35.90
N ASP A 2 -22.60 18.17 35.85
CA ASP A 2 -23.22 16.93 35.40
C ASP A 2 -22.90 16.75 33.91
N SER A 3 -22.37 15.60 33.51
CA SER A 3 -21.95 15.32 32.13
C SER A 3 -23.10 15.48 31.11
N ALA A 4 -24.34 15.34 31.55
CA ALA A 4 -25.54 15.56 30.75
C ALA A 4 -25.80 17.06 30.48
N GLU A 5 -25.56 17.96 31.46
CA GLU A 5 -25.70 19.40 31.26
C GLU A 5 -24.62 19.96 30.33
N LEU A 6 -23.37 19.47 30.44
CA LEU A 6 -22.29 19.84 29.55
C LEU A 6 -22.59 19.36 28.11
N TYR A 7 -23.11 18.15 27.95
CA TYR A 7 -23.49 17.59 26.66
C TYR A 7 -24.63 18.39 26.00
N LEU A 8 -25.63 18.79 26.78
CA LEU A 8 -26.76 19.62 26.30
C LEU A 8 -26.32 21.05 25.95
N ALA A 9 -25.43 21.65 26.73
CA ALA A 9 -24.87 22.98 26.47
C ALA A 9 -24.01 22.97 25.18
N LEU A 10 -23.11 22.00 25.03
CA LEU A 10 -22.30 21.82 23.83
C LEU A 10 -23.14 21.58 22.56
N ASN A 11 -24.25 20.84 22.68
CA ASN A 11 -25.14 20.59 21.53
C ASN A 11 -26.04 21.76 21.15
N LYS A 12 -26.28 22.74 22.04
CA LYS A 12 -27.06 23.94 21.74
C LYS A 12 -26.22 25.14 21.34
N GLU A 13 -25.14 25.40 22.06
CA GLU A 13 -24.30 26.59 21.83
C GLU A 13 -23.33 26.43 20.68
N MET A 14 -22.80 25.21 20.43
CA MET A 14 -21.81 24.98 19.39
C MET A 14 -22.34 25.23 17.96
N PRO A 15 -23.56 24.80 17.57
CA PRO A 15 -24.13 25.12 16.26
C PRO A 15 -24.34 26.65 16.06
N ASP A 16 -24.80 27.33 17.08
CA ASP A 16 -25.03 28.78 16.99
C ASP A 16 -23.72 29.56 16.89
N GLU A 17 -22.67 29.17 17.60
CA GLU A 17 -21.34 29.73 17.48
C GLU A 17 -20.68 29.45 16.12
N ILE A 18 -20.88 28.24 15.55
CA ILE A 18 -20.42 27.89 14.21
C ILE A 18 -21.05 28.82 13.18
N VAL A 19 -22.39 28.95 13.22
CA VAL A 19 -23.12 29.85 12.31
C VAL A 19 -22.70 31.33 12.45
N ALA A 20 -22.40 31.75 13.68
CA ALA A 20 -22.00 33.13 13.94
C ALA A 20 -20.55 33.46 13.58
N LYS A 21 -19.65 32.48 13.71
CA LYS A 21 -18.18 32.69 13.55
C LYS A 21 -17.61 32.26 12.21
N LEU A 22 -18.22 31.24 11.53
CA LEU A 22 -17.76 30.83 10.23
C LEU A 22 -18.36 31.71 9.13
N PRO A 23 -17.53 32.24 8.20
CA PRO A 23 -18.04 33.02 7.08
C PRO A 23 -18.90 32.12 6.18
N ALA A 24 -19.93 32.72 5.57
CA ALA A 24 -20.72 32.05 4.54
C ALA A 24 -19.82 31.63 3.35
N PRO A 25 -20.18 30.55 2.62
CA PRO A 25 -19.45 30.19 1.42
C PRO A 25 -19.36 31.35 0.42
N GLU A 26 -18.17 31.62 -0.07
CA GLU A 26 -17.94 32.60 -1.13
C GLU A 26 -18.42 32.03 -2.47
N GLY A 27 -19.00 32.89 -3.33
CA GLY A 27 -19.44 32.53 -4.67
C GLY A 27 -20.43 33.52 -5.25
N ASP A 28 -20.48 33.58 -6.58
CA ASP A 28 -21.41 34.48 -7.31
C ASP A 28 -22.57 33.63 -7.89
N ALA A 29 -23.76 33.78 -7.32
CA ALA A 29 -24.96 33.07 -7.79
C ALA A 29 -25.41 33.49 -9.20
N SER A 30 -24.95 34.62 -9.73
CA SER A 30 -25.29 35.14 -11.07
C SER A 30 -24.27 34.74 -12.15
N ALA A 31 -23.11 34.21 -11.74
CA ALA A 31 -22.07 33.78 -12.66
C ALA A 31 -22.42 32.43 -13.35
N PRO A 32 -21.72 32.08 -14.43
CA PRO A 32 -21.83 30.73 -15.00
C PRO A 32 -21.56 29.67 -13.94
N ALA A 33 -22.33 28.59 -13.97
CA ALA A 33 -22.22 27.53 -12.97
C ALA A 33 -20.83 26.89 -12.96
N ARG A 34 -20.21 26.79 -11.77
CA ARG A 34 -19.00 26.02 -11.50
C ARG A 34 -19.23 25.18 -10.26
N ALA A 35 -19.31 23.88 -10.46
CA ALA A 35 -19.43 22.92 -9.37
C ALA A 35 -18.24 21.97 -9.36
N MET A 36 -17.58 21.82 -8.21
CA MET A 36 -16.44 20.93 -8.04
C MET A 36 -16.92 19.54 -7.65
N ILE A 37 -16.45 18.56 -8.35
CA ILE A 37 -16.65 17.13 -8.01
C ILE A 37 -15.69 16.80 -6.87
N PHE A 38 -16.20 16.41 -5.70
CA PHE A 38 -15.37 15.97 -4.59
C PHE A 38 -15.48 14.48 -4.31
N ASP A 39 -16.51 13.80 -4.86
CA ASP A 39 -16.66 12.35 -4.78
C ASP A 39 -17.53 11.84 -5.93
N SER A 40 -17.35 10.56 -6.32
CA SER A 40 -18.14 9.88 -7.33
C SER A 40 -18.29 8.41 -6.94
N VAL A 41 -19.52 7.93 -6.84
CA VAL A 41 -19.84 6.56 -6.46
C VAL A 41 -20.61 5.87 -7.57
N TYR A 42 -20.24 4.64 -7.88
CA TYR A 42 -21.02 3.83 -8.82
C TYR A 42 -22.17 3.11 -8.12
N ASP A 43 -23.40 3.46 -8.51
CA ASP A 43 -24.61 2.76 -8.10
C ASP A 43 -25.08 1.87 -9.24
N THR A 44 -25.39 0.60 -8.94
CA THR A 44 -25.78 -0.40 -9.95
C THR A 44 -27.09 -0.06 -10.66
N TYR A 45 -27.95 0.76 -10.04
CA TYR A 45 -29.27 1.14 -10.58
C TYR A 45 -29.28 2.53 -11.18
N ARG A 46 -28.52 3.47 -10.61
CA ARG A 46 -28.52 4.89 -11.01
C ARG A 46 -27.33 5.27 -11.89
N GLY A 47 -26.34 4.37 -12.05
CA GLY A 47 -25.08 4.67 -12.68
C GLY A 47 -24.17 5.48 -11.78
N VAL A 48 -23.38 6.39 -12.34
CA VAL A 48 -22.49 7.23 -11.54
C VAL A 48 -23.28 8.34 -10.84
N VAL A 49 -23.24 8.33 -9.50
CA VAL A 49 -23.70 9.42 -8.64
C VAL A 49 -22.51 10.29 -8.32
N THR A 50 -22.54 11.54 -8.78
CA THR A 50 -21.44 12.50 -8.63
C THR A 50 -21.77 13.49 -7.53
N TYR A 51 -20.96 13.57 -6.50
CA TYR A 51 -21.13 14.55 -5.42
C TYR A 51 -20.37 15.82 -5.74
N VAL A 52 -21.08 16.96 -5.64
CA VAL A 52 -20.53 18.25 -6.03
C VAL A 52 -20.76 19.32 -4.98
N ARG A 53 -19.83 20.27 -4.93
CA ARG A 53 -20.01 21.57 -4.28
C ARG A 53 -20.16 22.62 -5.37
N VAL A 54 -21.28 23.32 -5.40
CA VAL A 54 -21.48 24.46 -6.31
C VAL A 54 -20.76 25.67 -5.72
N VAL A 55 -19.78 26.19 -6.45
CA VAL A 55 -19.02 27.38 -6.06
C VAL A 55 -19.69 28.62 -6.60
N ASP A 56 -20.04 28.64 -7.90
CA ASP A 56 -20.72 29.75 -8.55
C ASP A 56 -21.94 29.27 -9.33
N GLY A 57 -22.86 30.20 -9.57
CA GLY A 57 -24.02 29.98 -10.39
C GLY A 57 -25.04 29.01 -9.79
N ARG A 58 -25.74 28.31 -10.68
CA ARG A 58 -26.76 27.34 -10.33
C ARG A 58 -26.82 26.20 -11.35
N LEU A 59 -27.09 24.99 -10.87
CA LEU A 59 -27.41 23.81 -11.69
C LEU A 59 -28.87 23.43 -11.47
N SER A 60 -29.59 23.06 -12.54
CA SER A 60 -31.01 22.69 -12.49
C SER A 60 -31.24 21.33 -13.19
N PRO A 61 -32.28 20.56 -12.80
CA PRO A 61 -32.59 19.30 -13.45
C PRO A 61 -32.91 19.48 -14.95
N ARG A 62 -32.57 18.49 -15.76
CA ARG A 62 -32.77 18.44 -17.21
C ARG A 62 -31.92 19.41 -18.03
N GLU A 63 -31.01 20.13 -17.39
CA GLU A 63 -30.00 20.90 -18.12
C GLU A 63 -28.89 19.99 -18.65
N LYS A 64 -28.21 20.45 -19.71
CA LYS A 64 -26.98 19.81 -20.16
C LYS A 64 -25.81 20.42 -19.40
N VAL A 65 -25.03 19.57 -18.78
CA VAL A 65 -23.80 19.92 -18.07
C VAL A 65 -22.59 19.42 -18.84
N ARG A 66 -21.47 20.11 -18.69
CA ARG A 66 -20.19 19.76 -19.31
C ARG A 66 -19.14 19.51 -18.23
N MET A 67 -18.45 18.40 -18.32
CA MET A 67 -17.23 18.14 -17.56
C MET A 67 -16.07 18.89 -18.18
N MET A 68 -15.40 19.76 -17.44
CA MET A 68 -14.41 20.67 -18.04
C MET A 68 -13.12 19.94 -18.42
N SER A 69 -12.70 18.91 -17.67
CA SER A 69 -11.48 18.15 -17.96
C SER A 69 -11.57 17.32 -19.23
N THR A 70 -12.71 16.64 -19.46
CA THR A 70 -12.93 15.76 -20.60
C THR A 70 -13.62 16.44 -21.78
N GLY A 71 -14.28 17.59 -21.53
CA GLY A 71 -15.11 18.29 -22.49
C GLY A 71 -16.43 17.58 -22.82
N THR A 72 -16.73 16.45 -22.21
CA THR A 72 -17.93 15.66 -22.43
C THR A 72 -19.18 16.32 -21.86
N THR A 73 -20.30 16.20 -22.55
CA THR A 73 -21.57 16.80 -22.17
C THR A 73 -22.59 15.72 -21.84
N TYR A 74 -23.30 15.90 -20.72
CA TYR A 74 -24.32 14.99 -20.23
C TYR A 74 -25.60 15.74 -19.90
N GLU A 75 -26.73 15.05 -19.95
CA GLU A 75 -28.00 15.56 -19.43
C GLU A 75 -28.06 15.27 -17.92
N LEU A 76 -28.44 16.27 -17.14
CA LEU A 76 -28.62 16.15 -15.71
C LEU A 76 -29.98 15.53 -15.42
N LEU A 77 -30.01 14.20 -15.20
CA LEU A 77 -31.25 13.44 -15.00
C LEU A 77 -31.89 13.75 -13.63
N GLU A 78 -31.05 13.82 -12.61
CA GLU A 78 -31.48 14.13 -11.23
C GLU A 78 -30.44 14.98 -10.53
N ILE A 79 -30.89 15.87 -9.67
CA ILE A 79 -30.09 16.70 -8.78
C ILE A 79 -30.73 16.74 -7.41
N GLY A 80 -29.93 16.66 -6.35
CA GLY A 80 -30.47 16.63 -5.01
C GLY A 80 -29.43 16.82 -3.92
N VAL A 81 -29.89 16.70 -2.68
CA VAL A 81 -29.08 16.74 -1.46
C VAL A 81 -29.22 15.45 -0.66
N SER A 82 -28.26 15.14 0.21
CA SER A 82 -28.37 14.01 1.16
C SER A 82 -28.82 14.52 2.53
N SER A 83 -29.93 13.95 3.09
CA SER A 83 -30.50 14.38 4.38
C SER A 83 -31.23 13.23 5.09
N PRO A 84 -30.60 12.25 5.75
CA PRO A 84 -29.36 11.59 5.34
C PRO A 84 -29.48 10.84 4.00
N GLU A 85 -30.68 10.46 3.63
CA GLU A 85 -30.98 9.80 2.35
C GLU A 85 -30.99 10.83 1.20
N PRO A 86 -30.72 10.39 -0.05
CA PRO A 86 -30.81 11.23 -1.22
C PRO A 86 -32.21 11.80 -1.42
N VAL A 87 -32.33 13.14 -1.44
CA VAL A 87 -33.59 13.86 -1.65
C VAL A 87 -33.46 14.73 -2.91
N PRO A 88 -34.25 14.45 -3.97
CA PRO A 88 -34.25 15.28 -5.17
C PRO A 88 -34.69 16.73 -4.88
N THR A 89 -34.01 17.69 -5.50
CA THR A 89 -34.28 19.13 -5.36
C THR A 89 -34.55 19.80 -6.70
N LYS A 90 -35.00 21.06 -6.67
CA LYS A 90 -35.22 21.85 -7.87
C LYS A 90 -33.92 22.43 -8.49
N GLY A 91 -32.77 22.17 -7.86
CA GLY A 91 -31.47 22.63 -8.28
C GLY A 91 -30.55 22.83 -7.10
N LEU A 92 -29.26 23.10 -7.39
CA LEU A 92 -28.24 23.49 -6.42
C LEU A 92 -27.70 24.87 -6.80
N ALA A 93 -27.59 25.77 -5.84
CA ALA A 93 -27.06 27.12 -6.00
C ALA A 93 -25.66 27.24 -5.40
N ALA A 94 -24.99 28.37 -5.66
CA ALA A 94 -23.69 28.71 -5.08
C ALA A 94 -23.67 28.51 -3.56
N GLY A 95 -22.65 27.82 -3.07
CA GLY A 95 -22.48 27.43 -1.66
C GLY A 95 -23.12 26.09 -1.27
N GLU A 96 -24.01 25.53 -2.07
CA GLU A 96 -24.70 24.27 -1.75
C GLU A 96 -23.86 23.05 -2.17
N VAL A 97 -24.01 21.99 -1.38
CA VAL A 97 -23.44 20.65 -1.62
C VAL A 97 -24.57 19.68 -1.92
N GLY A 98 -24.38 18.84 -2.92
CA GLY A 98 -25.38 17.85 -3.29
C GLY A 98 -24.84 16.82 -4.28
N TYR A 99 -25.76 16.08 -4.90
CA TYR A 99 -25.40 15.06 -5.88
C TYR A 99 -26.04 15.33 -7.25
N LEU A 100 -25.37 14.80 -8.26
CA LEU A 100 -25.80 14.84 -9.66
C LEU A 100 -25.88 13.41 -10.19
N ILE A 101 -26.94 13.10 -10.93
CA ILE A 101 -27.07 11.86 -11.70
C ILE A 101 -27.18 12.23 -13.17
N THR A 102 -26.18 11.83 -13.96
CA THR A 102 -26.06 12.19 -15.37
C THR A 102 -26.20 10.98 -16.30
N GLY A 103 -26.44 9.78 -15.77
CA GLY A 103 -26.51 8.55 -16.55
C GLY A 103 -25.15 8.09 -17.11
N VAL A 104 -24.07 8.66 -16.64
CA VAL A 104 -22.70 8.22 -16.93
C VAL A 104 -22.53 6.81 -16.39
N LYS A 105 -21.98 5.91 -17.21
CA LYS A 105 -21.72 4.51 -16.84
C LYS A 105 -20.26 4.25 -16.48
N ASP A 106 -19.40 5.19 -16.76
CA ASP A 106 -17.95 5.09 -16.54
C ASP A 106 -17.49 6.24 -15.62
N VAL A 107 -17.11 5.92 -14.41
CA VAL A 107 -16.66 6.90 -13.40
C VAL A 107 -15.45 7.70 -13.84
N ARG A 108 -14.62 7.15 -14.74
CA ARG A 108 -13.47 7.89 -15.32
C ARG A 108 -13.90 9.17 -16.03
N GLN A 109 -15.17 9.30 -16.38
CA GLN A 109 -15.74 10.49 -16.99
C GLN A 109 -16.33 11.49 -15.98
N SER A 110 -16.33 11.11 -14.68
CA SER A 110 -16.75 11.94 -13.55
C SER A 110 -15.64 11.97 -12.50
N LYS A 111 -14.49 12.51 -12.89
CA LYS A 111 -13.26 12.49 -12.08
C LYS A 111 -13.38 13.43 -10.88
N VAL A 112 -12.96 12.97 -9.71
CA VAL A 112 -12.83 13.83 -8.53
C VAL A 112 -11.84 14.96 -8.83
N GLY A 113 -12.20 16.18 -8.44
CA GLY A 113 -11.44 17.40 -8.76
C GLY A 113 -11.82 18.08 -10.08
N ASP A 114 -12.63 17.42 -10.93
CA ASP A 114 -13.12 18.08 -12.15
C ASP A 114 -14.19 19.12 -11.83
N THR A 115 -14.38 20.04 -12.76
CA THR A 115 -15.40 21.10 -12.69
C THR A 115 -16.55 20.79 -13.64
N VAL A 116 -17.75 20.78 -13.08
CA VAL A 116 -19.00 20.71 -13.83
C VAL A 116 -19.50 22.12 -14.12
N THR A 117 -19.76 22.40 -15.37
CA THR A 117 -20.35 23.69 -15.79
C THR A 117 -21.60 23.49 -16.63
N ASN A 118 -22.43 24.52 -16.77
CA ASN A 118 -23.58 24.48 -17.65
C ASN A 118 -23.13 24.49 -19.12
N HIS A 119 -23.69 23.64 -19.97
CA HIS A 119 -23.31 23.54 -21.38
C HIS A 119 -23.72 24.78 -22.17
N ALA A 120 -24.86 25.38 -21.86
CA ALA A 120 -25.39 26.56 -22.58
C ALA A 120 -24.60 27.85 -22.27
N HIS A 121 -24.13 27.97 -21.04
CA HIS A 121 -23.34 29.12 -20.57
C HIS A 121 -22.12 28.59 -19.80
N PRO A 122 -21.11 28.03 -20.50
CA PRO A 122 -19.98 27.40 -19.83
C PRO A 122 -19.08 28.44 -19.18
N ALA A 123 -18.55 28.10 -18.03
CA ALA A 123 -17.49 28.87 -17.40
C ALA A 123 -16.19 28.76 -18.22
N GLU A 124 -15.41 29.83 -18.25
CA GLU A 124 -14.14 29.88 -18.97
C GLU A 124 -13.01 29.14 -18.25
N GLN A 125 -13.04 29.16 -16.90
CA GLN A 125 -11.97 28.60 -16.07
C GLN A 125 -12.53 27.52 -15.14
N SER A 126 -11.81 26.40 -15.06
CA SER A 126 -12.07 25.35 -14.07
C SER A 126 -11.71 25.82 -12.66
N LEU A 127 -12.31 25.17 -11.66
CA LEU A 127 -11.91 25.34 -10.26
C LEU A 127 -10.54 24.70 -10.05
N GLY A 128 -9.64 25.41 -9.39
CA GLY A 128 -8.31 24.90 -9.05
C GLY A 128 -8.28 24.26 -7.67
N GLY A 129 -7.13 23.65 -7.33
CA GLY A 129 -6.85 23.16 -5.99
C GLY A 129 -6.99 21.66 -5.78
N TYR A 130 -7.38 20.90 -6.79
CA TYR A 130 -7.34 19.44 -6.76
C TYR A 130 -6.21 18.92 -7.65
N GLU A 131 -5.30 18.18 -7.04
CA GLU A 131 -4.29 17.42 -7.74
C GLU A 131 -4.64 15.94 -7.70
N ASP A 132 -4.29 15.21 -8.76
CA ASP A 132 -4.43 13.76 -8.73
C ASP A 132 -3.54 13.17 -7.64
N PRO A 133 -4.09 12.35 -6.75
CA PRO A 133 -3.29 11.70 -5.73
C PRO A 133 -2.30 10.74 -6.40
N LYS A 134 -1.01 10.97 -6.14
CA LYS A 134 0.05 10.10 -6.66
C LYS A 134 0.28 8.93 -5.69
N PRO A 135 0.31 7.70 -6.18
CA PRO A 135 0.65 6.56 -5.33
C PRO A 135 2.09 6.68 -4.86
N MET A 136 2.31 6.41 -3.59
CA MET A 136 3.63 6.46 -2.95
C MET A 136 4.16 5.08 -2.57
N VAL A 137 3.27 4.11 -2.48
CA VAL A 137 3.57 2.74 -2.07
C VAL A 137 3.02 1.78 -3.12
N PHE A 138 3.82 0.80 -3.53
CA PHE A 138 3.44 -0.21 -4.50
C PHE A 138 3.57 -1.60 -3.90
N SER A 139 2.59 -2.46 -4.18
CA SER A 139 2.62 -3.88 -3.80
C SER A 139 2.02 -4.72 -4.93
N GLY A 140 2.55 -5.92 -5.13
CA GLY A 140 1.92 -6.90 -6.01
C GLY A 140 0.78 -7.59 -5.28
N LEU A 141 -0.39 -7.69 -5.90
CA LEU A 141 -1.53 -8.45 -5.43
C LEU A 141 -1.75 -9.66 -6.35
N TYR A 142 -1.74 -10.86 -5.77
CA TYR A 142 -1.88 -12.12 -6.49
C TYR A 142 -2.99 -12.95 -5.87
N PRO A 143 -3.90 -13.52 -6.68
CA PRO A 143 -4.88 -14.44 -6.15
C PRO A 143 -4.20 -15.75 -5.74
N ILE A 144 -4.66 -16.36 -4.66
CA ILE A 144 -4.18 -17.67 -4.21
C ILE A 144 -4.48 -18.74 -5.26
N ASP A 145 -5.70 -18.74 -5.81
CA ASP A 145 -6.05 -19.58 -6.95
C ASP A 145 -5.85 -18.76 -8.25
N GLY A 146 -4.98 -19.24 -9.13
CA GLY A 146 -4.70 -18.59 -10.42
C GLY A 146 -5.94 -18.44 -11.32
N SER A 147 -6.99 -19.22 -11.09
CA SER A 147 -8.27 -19.10 -11.81
C SER A 147 -9.04 -17.81 -11.44
N ASP A 148 -8.74 -17.21 -10.28
CA ASP A 148 -9.39 -15.98 -9.79
C ASP A 148 -8.78 -14.69 -10.36
N TYR A 149 -7.74 -14.79 -11.19
CA TYR A 149 -7.13 -13.60 -11.83
C TYR A 149 -8.16 -12.72 -12.58
N PRO A 150 -9.11 -13.25 -13.39
CA PRO A 150 -10.13 -12.42 -14.01
C PRO A 150 -11.06 -11.75 -12.99
N VAL A 151 -11.38 -12.45 -11.88
CA VAL A 151 -12.23 -11.91 -10.80
C VAL A 151 -11.51 -10.78 -10.09
N LEU A 152 -10.21 -10.94 -9.80
CA LEU A 152 -9.38 -9.89 -9.20
C LEU A 152 -9.32 -8.64 -10.09
N ARG A 153 -9.17 -8.81 -11.42
CA ARG A 153 -9.19 -7.69 -12.36
C ARG A 153 -10.51 -6.93 -12.29
N ASP A 154 -11.63 -7.65 -12.37
CA ASP A 154 -12.96 -7.05 -12.36
C ASP A 154 -13.27 -6.39 -11.00
N ALA A 155 -12.74 -6.93 -9.91
CA ALA A 155 -12.84 -6.34 -8.58
C ALA A 155 -12.02 -5.04 -8.47
N LEU A 156 -10.78 -5.03 -8.95
CA LEU A 156 -9.94 -3.82 -9.00
C LEU A 156 -10.57 -2.73 -9.89
N ASP A 157 -11.15 -3.10 -11.05
CA ASP A 157 -11.90 -2.18 -11.90
C ASP A 157 -13.07 -1.54 -11.15
N LYS A 158 -13.83 -2.32 -10.38
CA LYS A 158 -14.95 -1.81 -9.56
C LYS A 158 -14.48 -0.93 -8.41
N LEU A 159 -13.42 -1.33 -7.70
CA LEU A 159 -12.86 -0.50 -6.62
C LEU A 159 -12.36 0.84 -7.13
N LYS A 160 -11.67 0.85 -8.27
CA LYS A 160 -11.17 2.07 -8.92
C LYS A 160 -12.28 3.05 -9.27
N LEU A 161 -13.52 2.59 -9.46
CA LEU A 161 -14.67 3.45 -9.67
C LEU A 161 -14.94 4.38 -8.48
N ASN A 162 -14.64 3.91 -7.27
CA ASN A 162 -14.88 4.64 -6.02
C ASN A 162 -13.58 5.15 -5.37
N ASP A 163 -12.44 4.86 -5.98
CA ASP A 163 -11.12 5.21 -5.46
C ASP A 163 -10.22 5.75 -6.57
N ALA A 164 -10.21 7.07 -6.71
CA ALA A 164 -9.41 7.77 -7.73
C ALA A 164 -7.90 7.60 -7.53
N ALA A 165 -7.47 7.25 -6.31
CA ALA A 165 -6.06 7.07 -5.97
C ALA A 165 -5.53 5.68 -6.33
N LEU A 166 -6.43 4.71 -6.57
CA LEU A 166 -6.05 3.34 -6.88
C LEU A 166 -5.53 3.23 -8.32
N VAL A 167 -4.26 2.91 -8.46
CA VAL A 167 -3.59 2.68 -9.74
C VAL A 167 -3.13 1.23 -9.78
N TYR A 168 -3.36 0.53 -10.87
CA TYR A 168 -2.86 -0.84 -11.02
C TYR A 168 -2.54 -1.17 -12.47
N GLU A 169 -1.62 -2.09 -12.65
CA GLU A 169 -1.20 -2.65 -13.93
C GLU A 169 -0.98 -4.16 -13.80
N PRO A 170 -1.17 -4.92 -14.89
CA PRO A 170 -0.90 -6.36 -14.88
C PRO A 170 0.56 -6.66 -14.55
N GLU A 171 0.78 -7.63 -13.68
CA GLU A 171 2.10 -8.11 -13.28
C GLU A 171 2.15 -9.63 -13.34
N THR A 172 3.32 -10.18 -13.62
CA THR A 172 3.55 -11.63 -13.59
C THR A 172 4.75 -11.94 -12.72
N SER A 173 4.54 -12.78 -11.70
CA SER A 173 5.60 -13.33 -10.87
C SER A 173 5.89 -14.78 -11.27
N VAL A 174 7.16 -15.15 -11.32
CA VAL A 174 7.56 -16.54 -11.58
C VAL A 174 7.08 -17.48 -10.47
N ALA A 175 7.01 -16.96 -9.24
CA ALA A 175 6.62 -17.72 -8.06
C ALA A 175 5.10 -17.73 -7.83
N LEU A 176 4.40 -16.60 -8.07
CA LEU A 176 2.99 -16.38 -7.71
C LEU A 176 2.03 -16.41 -8.93
N GLY A 177 2.56 -16.41 -10.15
CA GLY A 177 1.75 -16.40 -11.37
C GLY A 177 1.27 -15.00 -11.77
N PHE A 178 0.05 -14.92 -12.30
CA PHE A 178 -0.55 -13.67 -12.76
C PHE A 178 -1.18 -12.89 -11.61
N GLY A 179 -0.93 -11.58 -11.56
CA GLY A 179 -1.46 -10.66 -10.57
C GLY A 179 -1.45 -9.23 -11.09
N PHE A 180 -1.47 -8.29 -10.15
CA PHE A 180 -1.44 -6.86 -10.45
C PHE A 180 -0.44 -6.15 -9.55
N ARG A 181 0.34 -5.24 -10.15
CA ARG A 181 1.09 -4.23 -9.42
C ARG A 181 0.17 -3.09 -9.08
N VAL A 182 -0.05 -2.84 -7.81
CA VAL A 182 -1.03 -1.87 -7.33
C VAL A 182 -0.33 -0.76 -6.57
N GLY A 183 -0.66 0.48 -6.92
CA GLY A 183 -0.16 1.68 -6.25
C GLY A 183 -1.17 2.22 -5.25
N PHE A 184 -0.69 2.59 -4.08
CA PHE A 184 -1.46 3.03 -2.92
C PHE A 184 -0.92 4.36 -2.38
N LEU A 185 -1.76 5.14 -1.70
CA LEU A 185 -1.36 6.36 -0.99
C LEU A 185 -0.48 6.08 0.23
N GLY A 186 -0.56 4.89 0.79
CA GLY A 186 0.17 4.45 1.97
C GLY A 186 -0.29 3.07 2.43
N LEU A 187 0.24 2.58 3.56
CA LEU A 187 -0.09 1.25 4.09
C LEU A 187 -1.56 1.09 4.44
N LEU A 188 -2.15 2.07 5.13
CA LEU A 188 -3.56 2.01 5.49
C LEU A 188 -4.46 1.87 4.25
N HIS A 189 -4.12 2.57 3.17
CA HIS A 189 -4.84 2.43 1.90
C HIS A 189 -4.70 1.01 1.33
N LEU A 190 -3.49 0.44 1.37
CA LEU A 190 -3.23 -0.95 0.95
C LEU A 190 -4.08 -1.94 1.78
N GLU A 191 -4.09 -1.79 3.09
CA GLU A 191 -4.86 -2.66 3.99
C GLU A 191 -6.36 -2.58 3.73
N ILE A 192 -6.90 -1.36 3.56
CA ILE A 192 -8.32 -1.14 3.25
C ILE A 192 -8.68 -1.78 1.90
N VAL A 193 -7.88 -1.55 0.86
CA VAL A 193 -8.14 -2.12 -0.48
C VAL A 193 -8.10 -3.64 -0.42
N ARG A 194 -7.09 -4.22 0.25
CA ARG A 194 -6.97 -5.67 0.42
C ARG A 194 -8.19 -6.24 1.16
N GLU A 195 -8.55 -5.66 2.30
CA GLU A 195 -9.70 -6.10 3.10
C GLU A 195 -11.01 -5.99 2.31
N ARG A 196 -11.18 -4.96 1.49
CA ARG A 196 -12.34 -4.83 0.62
C ARG A 196 -12.36 -5.90 -0.47
N LEU A 197 -11.22 -6.21 -1.10
CA LEU A 197 -11.10 -7.28 -2.08
C LEU A 197 -11.45 -8.64 -1.47
N GLU A 198 -10.97 -8.92 -0.25
CA GLU A 198 -11.26 -10.15 0.48
C GLU A 198 -12.73 -10.24 0.88
N ARG A 199 -13.33 -9.17 1.43
CA ARG A 199 -14.70 -9.20 1.98
C ARG A 199 -15.82 -8.96 0.96
N GLU A 200 -15.61 -8.04 0.01
CA GLU A 200 -16.67 -7.68 -0.94
C GLU A 200 -16.68 -8.60 -2.17
N PHE A 201 -15.54 -9.21 -2.51
CA PHE A 201 -15.36 -10.02 -3.73
C PHE A 201 -14.97 -11.48 -3.44
N ASP A 202 -14.87 -11.88 -2.17
CA ASP A 202 -14.52 -13.24 -1.73
C ASP A 202 -13.22 -13.76 -2.36
N LEU A 203 -12.19 -12.90 -2.37
CA LEU A 203 -10.88 -13.18 -2.95
C LEU A 203 -9.86 -13.47 -1.86
N ASP A 204 -9.19 -14.62 -1.94
CA ASP A 204 -8.00 -14.89 -1.14
C ASP A 204 -6.74 -14.38 -1.85
N LEU A 205 -6.03 -13.44 -1.22
CA LEU A 205 -4.93 -12.71 -1.86
C LEU A 205 -3.58 -12.88 -1.13
N ILE A 206 -2.52 -12.92 -1.93
CA ILE A 206 -1.14 -12.75 -1.47
C ILE A 206 -0.70 -11.34 -1.88
N SER A 207 -0.24 -10.54 -0.92
CA SER A 207 0.41 -9.26 -1.17
C SER A 207 1.92 -9.37 -1.00
N THR A 208 2.68 -8.85 -1.97
CA THR A 208 4.14 -8.73 -1.81
C THR A 208 4.49 -7.61 -0.84
N ALA A 209 5.73 -7.60 -0.33
CA ALA A 209 6.20 -6.51 0.51
C ALA A 209 6.00 -5.15 -0.19
N PRO A 210 5.45 -4.15 0.53
CA PRO A 210 5.25 -2.83 -0.05
C PRO A 210 6.61 -2.18 -0.38
N ASN A 211 6.69 -1.51 -1.52
CA ASN A 211 7.87 -0.79 -1.98
C ASN A 211 7.50 0.66 -2.31
N VAL A 212 8.47 1.54 -2.14
CA VAL A 212 8.37 2.93 -2.62
C VAL A 212 8.93 3.03 -4.04
N VAL A 213 8.78 4.19 -4.66
CA VAL A 213 9.32 4.47 -5.99
C VAL A 213 10.78 4.88 -5.86
N TYR A 214 11.68 4.22 -6.59
CA TYR A 214 13.09 4.58 -6.67
C TYR A 214 13.43 5.10 -8.06
N GLU A 215 14.38 6.04 -8.14
CA GLU A 215 14.99 6.45 -9.40
C GLU A 215 16.42 5.89 -9.48
N VAL A 216 16.70 5.13 -10.51
CA VAL A 216 17.99 4.48 -10.72
C VAL A 216 18.66 5.07 -11.98
N THR A 217 19.80 5.70 -11.82
CA THR A 217 20.62 6.20 -12.93
C THR A 217 21.62 5.12 -13.35
N ARG A 218 21.49 4.63 -14.57
CA ARG A 218 22.38 3.65 -15.19
C ARG A 218 23.72 4.29 -15.66
N GLU A 219 24.65 3.45 -16.08
CA GLU A 219 25.96 3.89 -16.61
C GLU A 219 25.85 4.77 -17.87
N ASP A 220 24.85 4.55 -18.70
CA ASP A 220 24.52 5.35 -19.89
C ASP A 220 23.79 6.67 -19.57
N ARG A 221 23.60 6.97 -18.28
CA ARG A 221 22.87 8.13 -17.73
C ARG A 221 21.35 8.08 -17.98
N GLU A 222 20.79 6.96 -18.40
CA GLU A 222 19.35 6.77 -18.42
C GLU A 222 18.84 6.66 -16.99
N VAL A 223 17.77 7.40 -16.69
CA VAL A 223 17.07 7.34 -15.39
C VAL A 223 15.87 6.41 -15.54
N VAL A 224 15.84 5.34 -14.76
CA VAL A 224 14.77 4.35 -14.73
C VAL A 224 14.01 4.47 -13.41
N THR A 225 12.69 4.60 -13.50
CA THR A 225 11.81 4.54 -12.33
C THR A 225 11.54 3.08 -11.97
N VAL A 226 11.80 2.71 -10.73
CA VAL A 226 11.67 1.34 -10.23
C VAL A 226 10.62 1.30 -9.13
N THR A 227 9.51 0.62 -9.39
CA THR A 227 8.42 0.37 -8.43
C THR A 227 8.42 -1.07 -7.94
N ASN A 228 9.05 -1.98 -8.69
CA ASN A 228 9.18 -3.39 -8.39
C ASN A 228 10.66 -3.78 -8.25
N PRO A 229 11.07 -4.49 -7.18
CA PRO A 229 12.44 -4.97 -7.05
C PRO A 229 12.93 -5.83 -8.24
N SER A 230 12.04 -6.54 -8.94
CA SER A 230 12.41 -7.33 -10.11
C SER A 230 12.90 -6.49 -11.30
N GLU A 231 12.46 -5.22 -11.37
CA GLU A 231 12.84 -4.25 -12.41
C GLU A 231 14.13 -3.49 -12.09
N PHE A 232 14.71 -3.74 -10.91
CA PHE A 232 15.96 -3.08 -10.52
C PHE A 232 17.07 -3.42 -11.52
N PRO A 233 17.70 -2.42 -12.17
CA PRO A 233 18.64 -2.66 -13.25
C PRO A 233 19.81 -3.53 -12.83
N GLU A 234 20.17 -4.47 -13.70
CA GLU A 234 21.42 -5.23 -13.56
C GLU A 234 22.61 -4.44 -14.15
N GLY A 235 23.80 -4.68 -13.62
CA GLY A 235 25.03 -4.06 -14.09
C GLY A 235 25.49 -2.88 -13.23
N LYS A 236 26.22 -1.93 -13.86
CA LYS A 236 26.79 -0.80 -13.15
C LYS A 236 25.77 0.34 -13.03
N ILE A 237 25.46 0.66 -11.79
CA ILE A 237 24.58 1.76 -11.42
C ILE A 237 25.42 2.93 -10.97
N LEU A 238 25.12 4.13 -11.45
CA LEU A 238 25.81 5.37 -11.06
C LEU A 238 25.22 5.93 -9.76
N GLU A 239 23.90 5.97 -9.67
CA GLU A 239 23.19 6.60 -8.56
C GLU A 239 21.82 5.95 -8.35
N VAL A 240 21.41 5.80 -7.12
CA VAL A 240 20.04 5.43 -6.75
C VAL A 240 19.46 6.52 -5.85
N ARG A 241 18.28 7.01 -6.16
CA ARG A 241 17.55 7.99 -5.36
C ARG A 241 16.36 7.33 -4.70
N GLU A 242 16.18 7.64 -3.43
CA GLU A 242 15.02 7.22 -2.63
C GLU A 242 14.18 8.42 -2.22
N PRO A 243 12.84 8.28 -2.20
CA PRO A 243 11.96 9.34 -1.75
C PRO A 243 12.10 9.55 -0.24
N MET A 244 12.09 10.81 0.14
CA MET A 244 12.20 11.26 1.52
C MET A 244 10.89 11.81 2.03
N ALA A 245 10.67 11.71 3.33
CA ALA A 245 9.54 12.30 4.03
C ALA A 245 10.02 13.26 5.12
N SER A 246 9.36 14.41 5.20
CA SER A 246 9.44 15.32 6.34
C SER A 246 8.42 14.85 7.37
N ALA A 247 8.89 14.22 8.44
CA ALA A 247 8.09 13.66 9.52
C ALA A 247 8.06 14.61 10.72
N THR A 248 6.86 14.91 11.21
CA THR A 248 6.62 15.69 12.44
C THR A 248 6.03 14.76 13.49
N ILE A 249 6.73 14.58 14.59
CA ILE A 249 6.36 13.71 15.69
C ILE A 249 6.08 14.54 16.92
N ILE A 250 4.85 14.43 17.45
CA ILE A 250 4.49 15.08 18.71
C ILE A 250 4.40 14.01 19.80
N VAL A 251 5.13 14.21 20.89
CA VAL A 251 5.29 13.20 21.92
C VAL A 251 5.50 13.86 23.30
N PRO A 252 5.12 13.20 24.43
CA PRO A 252 5.52 13.64 25.75
C PRO A 252 7.05 13.64 25.93
N ALA A 253 7.56 14.60 26.69
CA ALA A 253 9.00 14.83 26.85
C ALA A 253 9.76 13.59 27.36
N GLU A 254 9.12 12.75 28.16
CA GLU A 254 9.71 11.50 28.67
C GLU A 254 10.12 10.49 27.57
N PHE A 255 9.51 10.56 26.37
CA PHE A 255 9.77 9.64 25.27
C PHE A 255 10.72 10.20 24.20
N ILE A 256 11.26 11.42 24.34
CA ILE A 256 12.17 12.03 23.36
C ILE A 256 13.31 11.07 23.00
N GLY A 257 13.98 10.47 23.99
CA GLY A 257 15.10 9.56 23.77
C GLY A 257 14.70 8.33 22.93
N ALA A 258 13.55 7.72 23.23
CA ALA A 258 13.05 6.55 22.48
C ALA A 258 12.69 6.88 21.03
N VAL A 259 12.12 8.07 20.78
CA VAL A 259 11.81 8.55 19.44
C VAL A 259 13.07 8.86 18.65
N MET A 260 14.04 9.54 19.27
CA MET A 260 15.32 9.85 18.61
C MET A 260 16.08 8.58 18.24
N GLU A 261 16.14 7.59 19.14
CA GLU A 261 16.75 6.29 18.85
C GLU A 261 16.07 5.57 17.67
N LEU A 262 14.72 5.55 17.64
CA LEU A 262 13.97 4.97 16.55
C LEU A 262 14.27 5.67 15.23
N CYS A 263 14.20 7.00 15.20
CA CYS A 263 14.44 7.78 13.97
C CYS A 263 15.88 7.60 13.45
N GLN A 264 16.89 7.53 14.35
CA GLN A 264 18.27 7.26 13.97
C GLN A 264 18.44 5.85 13.39
N ALA A 265 17.83 4.83 14.00
CA ALA A 265 17.83 3.46 13.48
C ALA A 265 17.18 3.36 12.10
N LYS A 266 16.23 4.25 11.80
CA LYS A 266 15.55 4.38 10.52
C LYS A 266 16.18 5.43 9.58
N ARG A 267 17.48 5.66 9.71
CA ARG A 267 18.27 6.58 8.86
C ARG A 267 17.76 8.03 8.82
N GLY A 268 16.98 8.43 9.82
CA GLY A 268 16.40 9.77 9.90
C GLY A 268 17.42 10.85 10.26
N ASN A 269 17.28 12.02 9.63
CA ASN A 269 18.05 13.22 9.90
C ASN A 269 17.22 14.21 10.72
N LEU A 270 17.65 14.53 11.93
CA LEU A 270 16.97 15.50 12.79
C LEU A 270 17.01 16.91 12.15
N LYS A 271 15.85 17.51 11.96
CA LYS A 271 15.71 18.88 11.41
C LYS A 271 15.45 19.92 12.48
N GLY A 272 14.80 19.54 13.56
CA GLY A 272 14.49 20.44 14.66
C GLY A 272 13.70 19.78 15.77
N MET A 273 13.66 20.45 16.91
CA MET A 273 12.90 20.03 18.08
C MET A 273 12.41 21.27 18.82
N ASP A 274 11.11 21.38 19.03
CA ASP A 274 10.47 22.51 19.69
C ASP A 274 9.54 22.04 20.81
N TYR A 275 9.59 22.71 21.96
CA TYR A 275 8.68 22.44 23.05
C TYR A 275 7.36 23.18 22.83
N LEU A 276 6.27 22.43 22.64
CA LEU A 276 4.92 22.98 22.52
C LEU A 276 4.35 23.37 23.89
N SER A 277 4.77 22.65 24.94
CA SER A 277 4.48 22.91 26.34
C SER A 277 5.59 22.29 27.20
N GLU A 278 5.52 22.45 28.53
CA GLU A 278 6.48 21.78 29.46
C GLU A 278 6.47 20.26 29.31
N GLU A 279 5.34 19.67 28.89
CA GLU A 279 5.14 18.23 28.83
C GLU A 279 5.19 17.67 27.41
N ARG A 280 5.06 18.49 26.35
CA ARG A 280 4.95 18.03 24.96
C ARG A 280 6.00 18.66 24.06
N VAL A 281 6.58 17.83 23.22
CA VAL A 281 7.64 18.19 22.28
C VAL A 281 7.23 17.80 20.86
N GLU A 282 7.49 18.69 19.93
CA GLU A 282 7.46 18.45 18.50
C GLU A 282 8.87 18.16 18.02
N ILE A 283 9.08 17.02 17.36
CA ILE A 283 10.36 16.59 16.80
C ILE A 283 10.20 16.45 15.30
N ARG A 284 11.02 17.14 14.52
CA ARG A 284 11.01 17.08 13.06
C ARG A 284 12.18 16.31 12.53
N TYR A 285 11.90 15.30 11.74
CA TYR A 285 12.89 14.45 11.07
C TYR A 285 12.68 14.43 9.56
N TRP A 286 13.76 14.26 8.84
CA TRP A 286 13.77 13.93 7.42
C TRP A 286 14.20 12.46 7.31
N ILE A 287 13.28 11.59 6.91
CA ILE A 287 13.41 10.12 6.98
C ILE A 287 13.11 9.54 5.59
N PRO A 288 13.87 8.52 5.12
CA PRO A 288 13.50 7.81 3.92
C PRO A 288 12.08 7.23 4.02
N LEU A 289 11.27 7.47 2.98
CA LEU A 289 9.87 7.04 2.97
C LEU A 289 9.74 5.51 3.16
N ALA A 290 10.66 4.74 2.56
CA ALA A 290 10.71 3.28 2.72
C ALA A 290 10.78 2.85 4.19
N GLU A 291 11.49 3.59 5.04
CA GLU A 291 11.62 3.25 6.45
C GLU A 291 10.36 3.58 7.27
N ILE A 292 9.54 4.54 6.79
CA ILE A 292 8.24 4.89 7.43
C ILE A 292 7.18 3.85 7.08
N VAL A 293 7.18 3.39 5.82
CA VAL A 293 6.14 2.54 5.25
C VAL A 293 6.08 1.16 5.90
N PHE A 294 7.17 0.60 6.43
CA PHE A 294 7.16 -0.76 6.94
C PHE A 294 6.55 -0.88 8.35
N ASP A 295 7.24 -0.44 9.35
CA ASP A 295 6.88 -0.73 10.75
C ASP A 295 7.11 0.47 11.69
N PHE A 296 7.42 1.61 11.12
CA PHE A 296 7.79 2.80 11.90
C PHE A 296 6.67 3.25 12.83
N PHE A 297 5.43 3.26 12.34
CA PHE A 297 4.28 3.69 13.13
C PHE A 297 4.04 2.77 14.33
N ASP A 298 4.11 1.46 14.11
CA ASP A 298 3.91 0.47 15.18
C ASP A 298 5.02 0.51 16.22
N GLN A 299 6.27 0.65 15.77
CA GLN A 299 7.41 0.84 16.66
C GLN A 299 7.31 2.15 17.45
N LEU A 300 6.89 3.24 16.77
CA LEU A 300 6.69 4.54 17.42
C LEU A 300 5.63 4.43 18.53
N LYS A 301 4.47 3.85 18.21
CA LYS A 301 3.38 3.64 19.17
C LYS A 301 3.81 2.74 20.33
N SER A 302 4.46 1.63 20.03
CA SER A 302 4.95 0.70 21.06
C SER A 302 5.95 1.35 22.01
N ARG A 303 6.96 2.08 21.49
CA ARG A 303 8.00 2.75 22.28
C ARG A 303 7.50 3.94 23.09
N THR A 304 6.36 4.52 22.70
CA THR A 304 5.76 5.69 23.35
C THR A 304 4.45 5.38 24.07
N LYS A 305 4.15 4.09 24.31
CA LYS A 305 2.89 3.63 24.94
C LYS A 305 1.63 4.20 24.29
N GLY A 306 1.68 4.45 22.97
CA GLY A 306 0.59 5.02 22.19
C GLY A 306 0.46 6.54 22.24
N TYR A 307 1.30 7.26 22.98
CA TYR A 307 1.17 8.71 23.13
C TYR A 307 1.70 9.53 21.94
N ALA A 308 2.61 8.99 21.13
CA ALA A 308 3.13 9.72 19.98
C ALA A 308 2.09 9.86 18.88
N SER A 309 2.06 11.02 18.24
CA SER A 309 1.40 11.22 16.95
C SER A 309 2.46 11.47 15.88
N LEU A 310 2.20 10.98 14.68
CA LEU A 310 3.05 11.15 13.50
C LEU A 310 2.23 11.79 12.39
N ASP A 311 2.75 12.87 11.86
CA ASP A 311 2.35 13.45 10.58
C ASP A 311 3.55 13.46 9.65
N TRP A 312 3.35 13.21 8.36
CA TRP A 312 4.44 13.23 7.39
C TRP A 312 3.97 13.65 6.01
N LYS A 313 4.87 14.23 5.25
CA LYS A 313 4.65 14.60 3.85
C LYS A 313 5.88 14.24 3.02
N ALA A 314 5.67 13.91 1.75
CA ALA A 314 6.77 13.70 0.81
C ALA A 314 7.60 15.00 0.68
N ASP A 315 8.91 14.88 0.70
CA ASP A 315 9.85 16.01 0.75
C ASP A 315 11.12 15.69 -0.06
N GLY A 316 10.94 15.56 -1.38
CA GLY A 316 12.02 15.32 -2.34
C GLY A 316 12.65 13.93 -2.27
N ASP A 317 13.81 13.80 -2.91
CA ASP A 317 14.55 12.56 -3.04
C ASP A 317 15.99 12.72 -2.57
N GLN A 318 16.59 11.65 -2.07
CA GLN A 318 17.97 11.60 -1.64
C GLN A 318 18.73 10.48 -2.34
N VAL A 319 19.99 10.75 -2.71
CA VAL A 319 20.93 9.70 -3.15
C VAL A 319 21.25 8.78 -1.97
N ALA A 320 21.13 7.47 -2.18
CA ALA A 320 21.40 6.48 -1.15
C ALA A 320 22.08 5.23 -1.74
N ASP A 321 22.87 4.55 -0.92
CA ASP A 321 23.51 3.29 -1.29
C ASP A 321 22.56 2.11 -1.12
N LEU A 322 21.64 2.00 -2.07
CA LEU A 322 20.62 0.96 -2.10
C LEU A 322 21.07 -0.22 -2.96
N VAL A 323 20.68 -1.40 -2.53
CA VAL A 323 20.98 -2.65 -3.23
C VAL A 323 19.74 -3.53 -3.28
N LYS A 324 19.61 -4.28 -4.37
CA LYS A 324 18.63 -5.35 -4.46
C LYS A 324 19.15 -6.59 -3.73
N VAL A 325 18.35 -7.11 -2.82
CA VAL A 325 18.58 -8.41 -2.16
C VAL A 325 17.63 -9.43 -2.75
N ASP A 326 18.16 -10.44 -3.39
CA ASP A 326 17.41 -11.55 -3.95
C ASP A 326 17.42 -12.74 -3.01
N ILE A 327 16.28 -13.42 -2.89
CA ILE A 327 16.17 -14.67 -2.15
C ILE A 327 16.13 -15.84 -3.15
N LEU A 328 17.03 -16.79 -2.94
CA LEU A 328 17.13 -17.98 -3.79
C LEU A 328 16.76 -19.23 -2.99
N LEU A 329 15.87 -20.02 -3.56
CA LEU A 329 15.53 -21.34 -3.07
C LEU A 329 16.13 -22.38 -4.04
N GLN A 330 17.01 -23.22 -3.53
CA GLN A 330 17.72 -24.23 -4.34
C GLN A 330 18.52 -23.63 -5.52
N GLY A 331 18.90 -22.35 -5.43
CA GLY A 331 19.61 -21.60 -6.46
C GLY A 331 18.71 -20.89 -7.47
N GLU A 332 17.40 -21.08 -7.41
CA GLU A 332 16.43 -20.36 -8.22
C GLU A 332 15.91 -19.12 -7.43
N GLN A 333 15.87 -17.99 -8.09
CA GLN A 333 15.39 -16.74 -7.51
C GLN A 333 13.87 -16.80 -7.33
N VAL A 334 13.40 -16.32 -6.16
CA VAL A 334 11.98 -16.12 -5.87
C VAL A 334 11.73 -14.63 -5.82
N ASP A 335 11.22 -14.09 -6.90
CA ASP A 335 11.00 -12.67 -7.14
C ASP A 335 10.11 -12.00 -6.07
N ALA A 336 9.10 -12.71 -5.58
CA ALA A 336 8.18 -12.23 -4.54
C ALA A 336 8.88 -11.88 -3.20
N PHE A 337 10.07 -12.43 -2.94
CA PHE A 337 10.87 -12.14 -1.74
C PHE A 337 12.04 -11.19 -2.00
N SER A 338 12.23 -10.74 -3.23
CA SER A 338 13.24 -9.73 -3.54
C SER A 338 12.87 -8.38 -2.94
N SER A 339 13.86 -7.65 -2.43
CA SER A 339 13.66 -6.33 -1.80
C SER A 339 14.80 -5.39 -2.13
N ILE A 340 14.48 -4.09 -2.22
CA ILE A 340 15.48 -3.03 -2.31
C ILE A 340 15.69 -2.46 -0.91
N THR A 341 16.93 -2.49 -0.43
CA THR A 341 17.27 -2.06 0.92
C THR A 341 18.62 -1.32 0.94
N HIS A 342 18.86 -0.54 1.99
CA HIS A 342 20.17 0.08 2.18
C HIS A 342 21.25 -0.99 2.38
N ARG A 343 22.44 -0.77 1.80
CA ARG A 343 23.55 -1.74 1.82
C ARG A 343 23.91 -2.21 3.23
N ASP A 344 23.90 -1.29 4.19
CA ASP A 344 24.21 -1.62 5.59
C ASP A 344 23.20 -2.58 6.22
N ASN A 345 21.93 -2.51 5.80
CA ASN A 345 20.83 -3.33 6.30
C ASN A 345 20.66 -4.64 5.51
N ALA A 346 21.29 -4.76 4.34
CA ALA A 346 21.11 -5.88 3.43
C ALA A 346 21.45 -7.24 4.06
N TYR A 347 22.52 -7.31 4.87
CA TYR A 347 22.88 -8.54 5.57
C TYR A 347 21.85 -8.93 6.63
N ALA A 348 21.41 -7.98 7.45
CA ALA A 348 20.41 -8.21 8.48
C ALA A 348 19.07 -8.68 7.86
N TYR A 349 18.63 -8.03 6.77
CA TYR A 349 17.48 -8.45 5.99
C TYR A 349 17.64 -9.88 5.46
N GLY A 350 18.78 -10.20 4.86
CA GLY A 350 19.07 -11.53 4.31
C GLY A 350 19.02 -12.62 5.38
N VAL A 351 19.60 -12.39 6.55
CA VAL A 351 19.57 -13.33 7.67
C VAL A 351 18.16 -13.52 8.21
N MET A 352 17.42 -12.44 8.41
CA MET A 352 16.04 -12.46 8.87
C MET A 352 15.15 -13.25 7.92
N MET A 353 15.19 -12.95 6.62
CA MET A 353 14.34 -13.59 5.61
C MET A 353 14.69 -15.07 5.43
N THR A 354 15.97 -15.43 5.34
CA THR A 354 16.40 -16.84 5.21
C THR A 354 16.04 -17.65 6.46
N GLY A 355 16.12 -17.04 7.65
CA GLY A 355 15.71 -17.67 8.90
C GLY A 355 14.19 -17.91 8.95
N LYS A 356 13.39 -16.90 8.60
CA LYS A 356 11.93 -16.99 8.56
C LYS A 356 11.45 -18.06 7.58
N LEU A 357 12.00 -18.07 6.37
CA LEU A 357 11.67 -19.08 5.36
C LEU A 357 12.07 -20.51 5.78
N LYS A 358 13.18 -20.70 6.49
CA LYS A 358 13.58 -22.00 7.03
C LYS A 358 12.58 -22.55 8.04
N GLU A 359 11.95 -21.71 8.82
CA GLU A 359 10.92 -22.10 9.80
C GLU A 359 9.58 -22.43 9.13
N LEU A 360 9.20 -21.62 8.12
CA LEU A 360 7.91 -21.72 7.44
C LEU A 360 7.86 -22.84 6.39
N ILE A 361 8.97 -23.09 5.66
CA ILE A 361 8.98 -24.11 4.61
C ILE A 361 9.16 -25.50 5.23
N PRO A 362 8.23 -26.45 5.00
CA PRO A 362 8.33 -27.77 5.57
C PRO A 362 9.50 -28.55 4.96
N ARG A 363 10.06 -29.48 5.76
CA ARG A 363 11.13 -30.37 5.29
C ARG A 363 10.66 -31.23 4.13
N GLN A 364 11.48 -31.29 3.09
CA GLN A 364 11.22 -32.07 1.90
C GLN A 364 12.12 -33.31 1.84
N GLN A 365 11.95 -34.15 0.81
CA GLN A 365 12.75 -35.39 0.63
C GLN A 365 14.24 -35.10 0.34
N PHE A 366 14.57 -33.88 -0.04
CA PHE A 366 15.92 -33.39 -0.33
C PHE A 366 16.23 -32.14 0.51
N GLU A 367 17.50 -31.77 0.57
CA GLU A 367 17.96 -30.58 1.24
C GLU A 367 17.65 -29.34 0.39
N VAL A 368 17.03 -28.33 1.01
CA VAL A 368 16.71 -27.06 0.36
C VAL A 368 17.63 -25.97 0.93
N PRO A 369 18.63 -25.51 0.18
CA PRO A 369 19.38 -24.32 0.54
C PRO A 369 18.54 -23.09 0.28
N ILE A 370 18.47 -22.18 1.27
CA ILE A 370 17.87 -20.85 1.20
C ILE A 370 19.01 -19.87 1.24
N GLN A 371 19.10 -18.96 0.30
CA GLN A 371 20.21 -18.01 0.18
C GLN A 371 19.67 -16.61 -0.05
N ALA A 372 20.30 -15.63 0.57
CA ALA A 372 20.12 -14.22 0.21
C ALA A 372 21.36 -13.75 -0.54
N ALA A 373 21.19 -13.02 -1.64
CA ALA A 373 22.28 -12.59 -2.50
C ALA A 373 22.10 -11.12 -2.93
N ILE A 374 23.22 -10.43 -3.15
CA ILE A 374 23.30 -9.14 -3.84
C ILE A 374 24.00 -9.40 -5.16
N GLY A 375 23.28 -9.38 -6.26
CA GLY A 375 23.78 -9.85 -7.55
C GLY A 375 24.27 -11.30 -7.44
N SER A 376 25.54 -11.56 -7.78
CA SER A 376 26.15 -12.91 -7.69
C SER A 376 26.70 -13.27 -6.29
N ARG A 377 26.76 -12.30 -5.36
CA ARG A 377 27.35 -12.50 -4.03
C ARG A 377 26.31 -12.95 -3.02
N ILE A 378 26.45 -14.18 -2.49
CA ILE A 378 25.64 -14.67 -1.39
C ILE A 378 26.07 -13.98 -0.10
N ILE A 379 25.11 -13.35 0.60
CA ILE A 379 25.32 -12.62 1.86
C ILE A 379 24.83 -13.39 3.08
N ALA A 380 23.76 -14.22 2.94
CA ALA A 380 23.27 -15.07 4.01
C ALA A 380 22.82 -16.42 3.43
N ARG A 381 22.87 -17.46 4.27
CA ARG A 381 22.47 -18.81 3.86
C ARG A 381 21.93 -19.60 5.04
N GLU A 382 20.81 -20.28 4.78
CA GLU A 382 20.23 -21.29 5.66
C GLU A 382 19.94 -22.57 4.85
N ASN A 383 19.74 -23.70 5.56
CA ASN A 383 19.45 -24.97 4.91
C ASN A 383 18.29 -25.67 5.63
N ILE A 384 17.30 -26.11 4.88
CA ILE A 384 16.27 -27.03 5.36
C ILE A 384 16.76 -28.45 5.14
N ARG A 385 16.93 -29.21 6.23
CA ARG A 385 17.42 -30.57 6.16
C ARG A 385 16.38 -31.52 5.54
N ALA A 386 16.83 -32.42 4.65
CA ALA A 386 15.97 -33.44 4.09
C ALA A 386 15.34 -34.36 5.15
N ILE A 387 14.10 -34.78 4.92
CA ILE A 387 13.48 -35.85 5.69
C ILE A 387 14.34 -37.12 5.56
N ARG A 388 14.77 -37.69 6.67
CA ARG A 388 15.53 -38.96 6.70
C ARG A 388 14.58 -40.11 6.98
N LYS A 389 14.45 -41.02 6.02
CA LYS A 389 13.83 -42.30 6.26
C LYS A 389 14.86 -43.23 6.94
N ASP A 390 14.51 -43.86 8.06
CA ASP A 390 15.38 -44.82 8.68
C ASP A 390 15.45 -46.12 7.84
N VAL A 391 16.45 -46.16 6.95
CA VAL A 391 16.67 -47.30 6.06
C VAL A 391 17.39 -48.46 6.76
N LEU A 392 17.84 -48.20 8.01
CA LEU A 392 18.58 -49.21 8.82
C LEU A 392 17.67 -49.95 9.79
N SER A 393 16.45 -49.48 10.06
CA SER A 393 15.51 -50.09 11.02
C SER A 393 15.20 -51.56 10.72
N LYS A 394 15.28 -51.96 9.45
CA LYS A 394 15.07 -53.36 9.03
C LYS A 394 16.36 -54.18 8.86
N CYS A 395 17.51 -53.62 9.23
CA CYS A 395 18.79 -54.30 9.15
C CYS A 395 19.13 -54.96 10.50
N TYR A 396 18.61 -56.13 10.76
CA TYR A 396 19.01 -56.99 11.86
C TYR A 396 20.37 -57.61 11.57
N GLY A 397 21.36 -57.41 12.49
CA GLY A 397 22.70 -58.00 12.38
C GLY A 397 23.82 -56.98 12.11
N GLY A 398 25.05 -57.37 12.42
CA GLY A 398 26.25 -56.53 12.42
C GLY A 398 26.90 -56.27 11.05
N ASP A 399 26.20 -56.53 9.92
CA ASP A 399 26.76 -56.28 8.59
C ASP A 399 26.92 -54.78 8.27
N ILE A 400 28.11 -54.29 8.59
CA ILE A 400 28.52 -52.90 8.40
C ILE A 400 28.53 -52.50 6.90
N SER A 401 28.91 -53.46 6.04
CA SER A 401 28.99 -53.23 4.58
C SER A 401 27.61 -52.98 3.97
N ARG A 402 26.61 -53.74 4.38
CA ARG A 402 25.23 -53.59 3.93
C ARG A 402 24.61 -52.30 4.43
N LYS A 403 24.86 -51.92 5.68
CA LYS A 403 24.42 -50.65 6.24
C LYS A 403 25.01 -49.46 5.47
N ARG A 404 26.29 -49.51 5.14
CA ARG A 404 26.98 -48.47 4.38
C ARG A 404 26.44 -48.32 2.96
N LYS A 405 26.22 -49.44 2.24
CA LYS A 405 25.60 -49.43 0.89
C LYS A 405 24.19 -48.86 0.90
N LEU A 406 23.38 -49.17 1.90
CA LEU A 406 22.03 -48.60 2.02
C LEU A 406 22.05 -47.08 2.25
N LEU A 407 22.96 -46.58 3.09
CA LEU A 407 23.15 -45.14 3.32
C LEU A 407 23.68 -44.43 2.08
N GLU A 408 24.59 -45.05 1.33
CA GLU A 408 25.10 -44.51 0.07
C GLU A 408 24.01 -44.42 -0.99
N LYS A 409 23.21 -45.48 -1.17
CA LYS A 409 22.04 -45.47 -2.08
C LYS A 409 21.02 -44.37 -1.68
N GLN A 410 20.76 -44.20 -0.39
CA GLN A 410 19.89 -43.11 0.10
C GLN A 410 20.46 -41.74 -0.24
N LYS A 411 21.79 -41.58 -0.07
CA LYS A 411 22.48 -40.31 -0.40
C LYS A 411 22.41 -39.99 -1.89
N GLU A 412 22.65 -41.01 -2.73
CA GLU A 412 22.54 -40.88 -4.20
C GLU A 412 21.10 -40.56 -4.65
N GLY A 413 20.12 -41.29 -4.11
CA GLY A 413 18.70 -41.06 -4.40
C GLY A 413 18.30 -39.61 -4.06
N LYS A 414 18.72 -39.10 -2.90
CA LYS A 414 18.47 -37.69 -2.50
C LYS A 414 19.18 -36.68 -3.41
N LYS A 415 20.41 -37.03 -3.87
CA LYS A 415 21.13 -36.16 -4.82
C LYS A 415 20.39 -36.07 -6.17
N ARG A 416 19.83 -37.19 -6.66
CA ARG A 416 19.00 -37.20 -7.88
C ARG A 416 17.69 -36.41 -7.68
N MET A 417 17.01 -36.62 -6.56
CA MET A 417 15.77 -35.87 -6.23
C MET A 417 16.02 -34.36 -6.15
N LYS A 418 17.17 -33.93 -5.61
CA LYS A 418 17.56 -32.51 -5.58
C LYS A 418 17.75 -31.92 -6.97
N MET A 419 18.15 -32.72 -7.97
CA MET A 419 18.35 -32.21 -9.35
C MET A 419 17.04 -32.12 -10.15
N VAL A 420 15.96 -32.77 -9.71
CA VAL A 420 14.70 -32.87 -10.47
C VAL A 420 13.53 -32.24 -9.68
N GLY A 421 13.63 -32.19 -8.35
CA GLY A 421 12.55 -31.69 -7.49
C GLY A 421 12.50 -30.16 -7.47
N ARG A 422 11.34 -29.62 -7.77
CA ARG A 422 11.04 -28.21 -7.48
C ARG A 422 10.71 -28.07 -5.99
N VAL A 423 11.10 -26.94 -5.42
CA VAL A 423 10.75 -26.61 -4.03
C VAL A 423 9.32 -26.08 -4.04
N GLU A 424 8.41 -26.82 -3.42
CA GLU A 424 7.06 -26.32 -3.16
C GLU A 424 7.11 -25.45 -1.90
N VAL A 425 6.83 -24.17 -2.08
CA VAL A 425 6.64 -23.22 -0.97
C VAL A 425 5.15 -23.17 -0.71
N PRO A 426 4.68 -23.57 0.50
CA PRO A 426 3.28 -23.45 0.85
C PRO A 426 2.81 -21.98 0.81
N GLN A 427 1.57 -21.76 0.44
CA GLN A 427 0.99 -20.40 0.37
C GLN A 427 1.04 -19.68 1.72
N GLU A 428 0.81 -20.40 2.80
CA GLU A 428 0.92 -19.90 4.17
C GLU A 428 2.35 -19.39 4.47
N ALA A 429 3.36 -20.02 3.85
CA ALA A 429 4.74 -19.57 4.00
C ALA A 429 5.00 -18.24 3.23
N PHE A 430 4.36 -18.02 2.08
CA PHE A 430 4.42 -16.71 1.41
C PHE A 430 3.76 -15.63 2.24
N ILE A 431 2.53 -15.86 2.70
CA ILE A 431 1.78 -14.90 3.53
C ILE A 431 2.58 -14.57 4.81
N ALA A 432 3.04 -15.59 5.53
CA ALA A 432 3.76 -15.40 6.79
C ALA A 432 5.16 -14.80 6.58
N ALA A 433 5.85 -15.09 5.48
CA ALA A 433 7.15 -14.49 5.17
C ALA A 433 7.04 -13.00 4.79
N LEU A 434 5.98 -12.63 4.10
CA LEU A 434 5.74 -11.27 3.60
C LEU A 434 4.99 -10.39 4.62
N SER A 435 4.30 -10.98 5.62
CA SER A 435 3.69 -10.21 6.72
C SER A 435 4.75 -9.54 7.57
N SER A 436 4.56 -8.26 7.86
CA SER A 436 5.44 -7.46 8.73
C SER A 436 5.39 -7.86 10.20
N ASP A 437 4.40 -8.68 10.59
CA ASP A 437 4.19 -9.09 11.97
C ASP A 437 5.20 -10.15 12.43
N GLY A 438 6.19 -9.72 13.19
CA GLY A 438 6.99 -10.63 14.03
C GLY A 438 6.17 -11.35 15.12
N ALA A 439 4.87 -11.07 15.22
CA ALA A 439 3.94 -11.64 16.21
C ALA A 439 3.10 -12.83 15.70
N GLY A 440 3.08 -13.11 14.38
CA GLY A 440 2.27 -14.19 13.81
C GLY A 440 2.83 -15.60 13.96
N ALA A 441 4.10 -15.75 14.33
CA ALA A 441 4.74 -17.06 14.46
C ALA A 441 4.21 -17.90 15.64
N ASP A 442 3.65 -17.27 16.67
CA ASP A 442 3.17 -17.98 17.87
C ASP A 442 1.73 -18.53 17.76
N GLN A 443 0.95 -18.10 16.77
CA GLN A 443 -0.43 -18.58 16.61
C GLN A 443 -0.56 -19.75 15.63
N ALA A 444 0.33 -19.87 14.64
CA ALA A 444 0.32 -20.99 13.69
C ALA A 444 0.89 -22.29 14.28
N ALA A 445 1.69 -22.24 15.35
CA ALA A 445 2.27 -23.40 16.02
C ALA A 445 1.34 -24.04 17.06
N LYS A 446 0.13 -23.51 17.30
CA LYS A 446 -0.84 -24.02 18.30
C LYS A 446 -2.17 -24.55 17.71
N LYS A 447 -2.19 -24.85 16.41
CA LYS A 447 -3.33 -25.61 15.83
C LYS A 447 -2.88 -26.95 15.25
#